data_5585fb54241df6e1e8626263f820964c
#
_entry.id   5585fb54241df6e1e8626263f820964c
#
_cell.length_a   1.000
_cell.length_b   1.000
_cell.length_c   1.000
_cell.angle_alpha   90.00
_cell.angle_beta   90.00
_cell.angle_gamma   90.00
#
_symmetry.space_group_name_H-M   'P 1'
#
loop_
_entity.id
_entity.type
_entity.pdbx_description
1 polymer ?
#
loop_
_entity_poly.entity_id
_entity_poly.type
_entity_poly.pdbx_seq_one_letter_code
_entity_poly.pdbx_strand_id
1 'polypeptide(L)'
;MTTVNLSIYGGVGWQFFDNNGTPLVGGLLYTYEAGTTTPLATYTSSSGNIAHTNPIQLNAAAKVPGGEIWLDYSKKYKFVLKTSTDVLLNTYDNIGGSFNLSDIVEQFEGDGVETEFILTSTTPTTTVNIYINGVYQNKDTYTIAVDTITFSEAPPINSTIEVVYS
;
A
#
# COMPACT_ATOMS: atom_id res chain seq x y z
N MET A 1 9.73 -7.76 8.71
CA MET A 1 9.58 -6.29 8.83
C MET A 1 8.33 -5.96 8.05
N THR A 2 7.38 -5.25 8.62
CA THR A 2 6.14 -4.85 7.92
C THR A 2 6.47 -3.65 7.04
N THR A 3 6.14 -3.73 5.75
CA THR A 3 6.27 -2.55 4.87
C THR A 3 5.09 -1.62 5.17
N VAL A 4 5.39 -0.36 5.50
CA VAL A 4 4.40 0.61 5.93
C VAL A 4 4.48 1.89 5.11
N ASN A 5 3.34 2.54 4.94
CA ASN A 5 3.20 3.86 4.32
C ASN A 5 2.54 4.84 5.27
N LEU A 6 2.86 6.13 5.11
CA LEU A 6 2.26 7.19 5.90
C LEU A 6 0.76 7.25 5.64
N SER A 7 -0.04 7.30 6.70
CA SER A 7 -1.49 7.43 6.60
C SER A 7 -1.90 8.76 5.97
N ILE A 8 -2.88 8.71 5.07
CA ILE A 8 -3.54 9.91 4.54
C ILE A 8 -4.49 10.54 5.55
N TYR A 9 -4.89 9.80 6.59
CA TYR A 9 -5.72 10.28 7.69
C TYR A 9 -4.91 10.33 8.98
N GLY A 10 -4.80 11.52 9.58
CA GLY A 10 -4.03 11.73 10.79
C GLY A 10 -2.51 11.58 10.62
N GLY A 11 -2.00 11.68 9.38
CA GLY A 11 -0.58 11.58 9.06
C GLY A 11 0.30 12.57 9.82
N VAL A 12 1.24 13.24 9.18
CA VAL A 12 2.25 14.06 9.84
C VAL A 12 1.66 15.28 10.55
N GLY A 13 1.79 15.35 11.88
CA GLY A 13 1.52 16.54 12.67
C GLY A 13 0.06 17.01 12.72
N TRP A 14 -0.86 16.18 12.26
CA TRP A 14 -2.28 16.52 12.19
C TRP A 14 -2.88 16.75 13.57
N GLN A 15 -3.67 17.84 13.73
CA GLN A 15 -4.45 18.12 14.93
C GLN A 15 -5.91 17.73 14.71
N PHE A 16 -6.49 17.02 15.66
CA PHE A 16 -7.87 16.55 15.60
C PHE A 16 -8.80 17.53 16.35
N PHE A 17 -10.03 17.64 15.84
CA PHE A 17 -11.05 18.53 16.39
C PHE A 17 -12.36 17.76 16.62
N ASP A 18 -13.17 18.25 17.55
CA ASP A 18 -14.56 17.84 17.70
C ASP A 18 -15.44 18.48 16.59
N ASN A 19 -16.74 18.15 16.61
CA ASN A 19 -17.69 18.68 15.62
C ASN A 19 -17.94 20.19 15.72
N ASN A 20 -17.44 20.85 16.78
CA ASN A 20 -17.54 22.29 17.00
C ASN A 20 -16.26 23.04 16.64
N GLY A 21 -15.21 22.32 16.18
CA GLY A 21 -13.91 22.89 15.88
C GLY A 21 -13.02 23.08 17.11
N THR A 22 -13.34 22.46 18.25
CA THR A 22 -12.51 22.50 19.46
C THR A 22 -11.45 21.39 19.37
N PRO A 23 -10.17 21.66 19.73
CA PRO A 23 -9.14 20.62 19.76
C PRO A 23 -9.54 19.42 20.63
N LEU A 24 -9.46 18.23 20.08
CA LEU A 24 -9.95 16.98 20.68
C LEU A 24 -8.90 16.40 21.65
N VAL A 25 -8.65 17.09 22.75
CA VAL A 25 -7.69 16.66 23.77
C VAL A 25 -8.11 15.34 24.41
N GLY A 26 -7.19 14.37 24.46
CA GLY A 26 -7.46 13.05 25.03
C GLY A 26 -8.44 12.19 24.21
N GLY A 27 -8.82 12.64 23.01
CA GLY A 27 -9.64 11.87 22.10
C GLY A 27 -9.05 10.50 21.78
N LEU A 28 -9.88 9.59 21.35
CA LEU A 28 -9.53 8.18 21.08
C LEU A 28 -9.69 7.89 19.59
N LEU A 29 -8.60 7.44 18.98
CA LEU A 29 -8.59 7.00 17.58
C LEU A 29 -8.40 5.50 17.52
N TYR A 30 -9.48 4.78 17.22
CA TYR A 30 -9.48 3.33 17.03
C TYR A 30 -9.16 2.98 15.59
N THR A 31 -8.44 1.89 15.39
CA THR A 31 -8.09 1.37 14.07
C THR A 31 -8.48 -0.11 13.95
N TYR A 32 -9.18 -0.44 12.87
CA TYR A 32 -9.71 -1.77 12.58
C TYR A 32 -9.42 -2.15 11.14
N GLU A 33 -9.55 -3.44 10.81
CA GLU A 33 -9.66 -3.90 9.43
C GLU A 33 -10.89 -3.27 8.76
N ALA A 34 -10.75 -2.86 7.49
CA ALA A 34 -11.85 -2.25 6.74
C ALA A 34 -13.11 -3.11 6.75
N GLY A 35 -14.28 -2.48 6.93
CA GLY A 35 -15.58 -3.15 6.98
C GLY A 35 -15.83 -3.97 8.25
N THR A 36 -14.90 -4.05 9.21
CA THR A 36 -14.99 -4.92 10.39
C THR A 36 -14.83 -4.15 11.71
N THR A 37 -14.85 -4.89 12.83
CA THR A 37 -14.48 -4.41 14.17
C THR A 37 -13.23 -5.13 14.70
N THR A 38 -12.53 -5.87 13.86
CA THR A 38 -11.26 -6.54 14.20
C THR A 38 -10.17 -5.48 14.32
N PRO A 39 -9.51 -5.33 15.48
CA PRO A 39 -8.44 -4.35 15.64
C PRO A 39 -7.29 -4.60 14.66
N LEU A 40 -6.80 -3.52 14.05
CA LEU A 40 -5.66 -3.56 13.12
C LEU A 40 -4.58 -2.57 13.59
N ALA A 41 -3.35 -3.06 13.70
CA ALA A 41 -2.24 -2.26 14.19
C ALA A 41 -1.85 -1.15 13.19
N THR A 42 -1.54 0.02 13.73
CA THR A 42 -0.83 1.10 13.04
C THR A 42 0.53 1.32 13.71
N TYR A 43 1.44 2.02 13.05
CA TYR A 43 2.83 2.11 13.50
C TYR A 43 3.26 3.56 13.72
N THR A 44 4.26 3.74 14.59
CA THR A 44 4.75 5.06 15.04
C THR A 44 5.76 5.68 14.09
N SER A 45 6.33 4.89 13.16
CA SER A 45 7.37 5.35 12.23
C SER A 45 7.41 4.49 10.96
N SER A 46 8.13 4.97 9.96
CA SER A 46 8.38 4.29 8.67
C SER A 46 9.08 2.94 8.79
N SER A 47 9.66 2.62 9.95
CA SER A 47 10.28 1.31 10.16
C SER A 47 9.27 0.17 10.32
N GLY A 48 8.00 0.46 10.67
CA GLY A 48 6.97 -0.54 10.91
C GLY A 48 7.24 -1.47 12.10
N ASN A 49 8.17 -1.09 13.01
CA ASN A 49 8.62 -1.97 14.09
C ASN A 49 7.84 -1.76 15.40
N ILE A 50 7.35 -0.55 15.64
CA ILE A 50 6.67 -0.19 16.90
C ILE A 50 5.23 0.18 16.56
N ALA A 51 4.29 -0.61 17.05
CA ALA A 51 2.87 -0.34 16.89
C ALA A 51 2.40 0.74 17.87
N HIS A 52 1.42 1.53 17.42
CA HIS A 52 0.62 2.36 18.33
C HIS A 52 -0.24 1.49 19.25
N THR A 53 -0.63 2.06 20.38
CA THR A 53 -1.77 1.52 21.15
C THR A 53 -3.05 1.59 20.31
N ASN A 54 -3.99 0.69 20.53
CA ASN A 54 -5.32 0.79 19.91
C ASN A 54 -6.38 0.74 21.02
N PRO A 55 -7.07 1.86 21.31
CA PRO A 55 -7.01 3.14 20.59
C PRO A 55 -5.70 3.92 20.79
N ILE A 56 -5.39 4.78 19.80
CA ILE A 56 -4.40 5.84 19.95
C ILE A 56 -5.04 6.95 20.77
N GLN A 57 -4.48 7.28 21.93
CA GLN A 57 -4.95 8.41 22.73
C GLN A 57 -4.25 9.70 22.29
N LEU A 58 -5.04 10.70 21.90
CA LEU A 58 -4.53 11.99 21.48
C LEU A 58 -3.93 12.74 22.68
N ASN A 59 -2.83 13.45 22.46
CA ASN A 59 -2.13 14.20 23.50
C ASN A 59 -2.83 15.53 23.86
N ALA A 60 -2.22 16.33 24.76
CA ALA A 60 -2.75 17.62 25.19
C ALA A 60 -2.87 18.66 24.04
N ALA A 61 -2.18 18.46 22.94
CA ALA A 61 -2.33 19.28 21.72
C ALA A 61 -3.33 18.69 20.72
N ALA A 62 -4.12 17.67 21.13
CA ALA A 62 -5.04 16.92 20.27
C ALA A 62 -4.36 16.30 19.03
N LYS A 63 -3.13 15.84 19.20
CA LYS A 63 -2.32 15.18 18.15
C LYS A 63 -1.99 13.76 18.54
N VAL A 64 -1.70 12.93 17.54
CA VAL A 64 -1.14 11.60 17.75
C VAL A 64 0.21 11.73 18.47
N PRO A 65 0.49 10.93 19.51
CA PRO A 65 1.82 10.86 20.11
C PRO A 65 2.88 10.49 19.07
N GLY A 66 3.96 11.26 18.99
CA GLY A 66 4.97 11.12 17.92
C GLY A 66 4.61 11.82 16.62
N GLY A 67 3.35 12.19 16.41
CA GLY A 67 2.91 13.03 15.28
C GLY A 67 2.70 12.29 13.97
N GLU A 68 2.84 10.98 13.91
CA GLU A 68 2.74 10.18 12.69
C GLU A 68 1.88 8.93 12.89
N ILE A 69 1.17 8.53 11.83
CA ILE A 69 0.49 7.23 11.73
C ILE A 69 0.97 6.54 10.46
N TRP A 70 1.55 5.38 10.61
CA TRP A 70 2.01 4.53 9.52
C TRP A 70 1.13 3.29 9.42
N LEU A 71 0.72 2.92 8.20
CA LEU A 71 -0.19 1.82 7.89
C LEU A 71 0.56 0.71 7.16
N ASP A 72 0.22 -0.54 7.44
CA ASP A 72 0.61 -1.66 6.60
C ASP A 72 0.05 -1.44 5.19
N TYR A 73 0.92 -1.33 4.18
CA TYR A 73 0.53 -0.99 2.82
C TYR A 73 -0.39 -2.05 2.19
N SER A 74 -0.29 -3.31 2.64
CA SER A 74 -1.09 -4.44 2.12
C SER A 74 -2.50 -4.47 2.69
N LYS A 75 -2.83 -3.59 3.65
CA LYS A 75 -4.08 -3.59 4.40
C LYS A 75 -4.93 -2.35 4.12
N LYS A 76 -6.23 -2.51 4.32
CA LYS A 76 -7.19 -1.39 4.38
C LYS A 76 -7.72 -1.25 5.78
N TYR A 77 -7.84 -0.02 6.21
CA TYR A 77 -8.18 0.36 7.58
C TYR A 77 -9.53 1.03 7.67
N LYS A 78 -10.17 0.85 8.81
CA LYS A 78 -11.27 1.66 9.29
C LYS A 78 -10.80 2.43 10.52
N PHE A 79 -10.91 3.75 10.47
CA PHE A 79 -10.65 4.65 11.57
C PHE A 79 -11.95 5.08 12.24
N VAL A 80 -12.00 5.03 13.57
CA VAL A 80 -13.13 5.49 14.37
C VAL A 80 -12.62 6.51 15.38
N LEU A 81 -13.03 7.77 15.18
CA LEU A 81 -12.66 8.87 16.07
C LEU A 81 -13.75 9.07 17.13
N LYS A 82 -13.34 9.12 18.38
CA LYS A 82 -14.21 9.31 19.54
C LYS A 82 -13.69 10.38 20.48
N THR A 83 -14.57 10.91 21.33
CA THR A 83 -14.18 11.81 22.43
C THR A 83 -13.33 11.08 23.47
N SER A 84 -12.76 11.81 24.43
CA SER A 84 -12.06 11.24 25.59
C SER A 84 -12.96 10.40 26.51
N THR A 85 -14.29 10.53 26.35
CA THR A 85 -15.31 9.74 27.07
C THR A 85 -15.94 8.64 26.21
N ASP A 86 -15.25 8.27 25.11
CA ASP A 86 -15.63 7.19 24.18
C ASP A 86 -16.94 7.43 23.39
N VAL A 87 -17.36 8.68 23.22
CA VAL A 87 -18.50 9.03 22.37
C VAL A 87 -18.05 9.15 20.93
N LEU A 88 -18.76 8.47 20.02
CA LEU A 88 -18.47 8.46 18.59
C LEU A 88 -18.60 9.87 17.99
N LEU A 89 -17.56 10.29 17.25
CA LEU A 89 -17.56 11.49 16.43
C LEU A 89 -17.64 11.16 14.95
N ASN A 90 -16.70 10.37 14.43
CA ASN A 90 -16.61 10.05 13.01
C ASN A 90 -16.09 8.62 12.78
N THR A 91 -16.47 8.07 11.62
CA THR A 91 -15.95 6.81 11.10
C THR A 91 -15.51 7.01 9.65
N TYR A 92 -14.30 6.58 9.33
CA TYR A 92 -13.73 6.60 7.98
C TYR A 92 -13.31 5.18 7.63
N ASP A 93 -13.86 4.62 6.57
CA ASP A 93 -13.60 3.23 6.17
C ASP A 93 -12.84 3.17 4.84
N ASN A 94 -12.26 2.00 4.54
CA ASN A 94 -11.47 1.74 3.33
C ASN A 94 -10.25 2.65 3.15
N ILE A 95 -9.68 3.15 4.24
CA ILE A 95 -8.44 3.91 4.20
C ILE A 95 -7.28 2.95 3.94
N GLY A 96 -6.65 3.07 2.77
CA GLY A 96 -5.44 2.33 2.44
C GLY A 96 -4.17 3.08 2.87
N GLY A 97 -3.07 2.38 3.03
CA GLY A 97 -1.75 2.99 2.90
C GLY A 97 -1.63 3.57 1.48
N SER A 98 -0.99 4.73 1.32
CA SER A 98 -0.68 5.26 -0.01
C SER A 98 0.06 4.19 -0.81
N PHE A 99 -0.43 3.89 -2.01
CA PHE A 99 0.24 2.96 -2.89
C PHE A 99 1.68 3.44 -3.14
N ASN A 100 2.65 2.65 -2.74
CA ASN A 100 3.99 2.79 -3.28
C ASN A 100 3.98 2.02 -4.61
N LEU A 101 3.57 2.70 -5.68
CA LEU A 101 3.76 2.23 -7.03
C LEU A 101 5.25 2.45 -7.38
N SER A 102 6.13 1.71 -6.76
CA SER A 102 7.46 1.53 -7.34
C SER A 102 7.29 0.42 -8.38
N ASP A 103 7.25 0.81 -9.64
CA ASP A 103 7.33 -0.15 -10.72
C ASP A 103 8.60 -0.98 -10.54
N ILE A 104 8.45 -2.29 -10.54
CA ILE A 104 9.58 -3.22 -10.63
C ILE A 104 9.87 -3.36 -12.11
N VAL A 105 11.13 -3.22 -12.47
CA VAL A 105 11.60 -3.39 -13.85
C VAL A 105 12.55 -4.57 -13.87
N GLU A 106 12.19 -5.60 -14.61
CA GLU A 106 13.07 -6.74 -14.91
C GLU A 106 13.41 -6.76 -16.39
N GLN A 107 14.63 -7.18 -16.70
CA GLN A 107 15.10 -7.25 -18.08
C GLN A 107 15.59 -8.66 -18.41
N PHE A 108 15.24 -9.11 -19.61
CA PHE A 108 15.68 -10.38 -20.19
C PHE A 108 16.21 -10.12 -21.60
N GLU A 109 16.94 -11.09 -22.13
CA GLU A 109 17.44 -11.08 -23.51
C GLU A 109 16.72 -12.17 -24.32
N GLY A 110 16.19 -11.80 -25.47
CA GLY A 110 15.60 -12.74 -26.41
C GLY A 110 16.66 -13.52 -27.16
N ASP A 111 16.52 -14.83 -27.29
CA ASP A 111 17.40 -15.73 -28.04
C ASP A 111 16.82 -16.22 -29.37
N GLY A 112 15.57 -15.83 -29.67
CA GLY A 112 14.83 -16.23 -30.86
C GLY A 112 14.20 -17.63 -30.77
N VAL A 113 14.29 -18.29 -29.62
CA VAL A 113 13.78 -19.65 -29.39
C VAL A 113 12.94 -19.77 -28.13
N GLU A 114 13.42 -19.18 -27.02
CA GLU A 114 12.76 -19.23 -25.73
C GLU A 114 11.50 -18.33 -25.71
N THR A 115 10.41 -18.89 -25.22
CA THR A 115 9.13 -18.18 -25.06
C THR A 115 8.74 -17.93 -23.61
N GLU A 116 9.41 -18.59 -22.65
CA GLU A 116 9.07 -18.53 -21.23
C GLU A 116 10.15 -17.78 -20.43
N PHE A 117 9.74 -16.79 -19.65
CA PHE A 117 10.62 -15.97 -18.81
C PHE A 117 10.06 -15.91 -17.39
N ILE A 118 10.90 -16.22 -16.40
CA ILE A 118 10.51 -16.30 -14.98
C ILE A 118 10.87 -14.99 -14.29
N LEU A 119 9.88 -14.32 -13.71
CA LEU A 119 10.06 -13.12 -12.91
C LEU A 119 10.57 -13.46 -11.51
N THR A 120 11.28 -12.53 -10.89
CA THR A 120 11.81 -12.73 -9.52
C THR A 120 10.74 -12.66 -8.44
N SER A 121 9.57 -12.09 -8.75
CA SER A 121 8.42 -12.09 -7.85
C SER A 121 7.11 -12.37 -8.55
N THR A 122 6.14 -12.89 -7.79
CA THR A 122 4.77 -13.11 -8.30
C THR A 122 4.11 -11.79 -8.64
N THR A 123 3.50 -11.68 -9.82
CA THR A 123 2.89 -10.44 -10.30
C THR A 123 1.38 -10.54 -10.40
N PRO A 124 0.64 -9.44 -10.18
CA PRO A 124 -0.75 -9.35 -10.63
C PRO A 124 -0.79 -9.28 -12.16
N THR A 125 -1.58 -10.14 -12.80
CA THR A 125 -1.68 -10.25 -14.27
C THR A 125 -2.19 -8.97 -14.95
N THR A 126 -2.82 -8.06 -14.22
CA THR A 126 -3.44 -6.85 -14.77
C THR A 126 -2.52 -5.63 -14.82
N THR A 127 -1.39 -5.65 -14.10
CA THR A 127 -0.48 -4.50 -13.96
C THR A 127 0.84 -4.64 -14.69
N VAL A 128 1.04 -5.74 -15.44
CA VAL A 128 2.28 -6.00 -16.17
C VAL A 128 2.23 -5.34 -17.55
N ASN A 129 3.28 -4.59 -17.88
CA ASN A 129 3.53 -4.07 -19.22
C ASN A 129 4.89 -4.59 -19.72
N ILE A 130 4.93 -5.06 -20.96
CA ILE A 130 6.13 -5.63 -21.55
C ILE A 130 6.52 -4.82 -22.78
N TYR A 131 7.82 -4.58 -22.90
CA TYR A 131 8.43 -3.90 -24.03
C TYR A 131 9.53 -4.77 -24.64
N ILE A 132 9.58 -4.89 -25.96
CA ILE A 132 10.68 -5.53 -26.68
C ILE A 132 11.38 -4.45 -27.50
N ASN A 133 12.67 -4.22 -27.23
CA ASN A 133 13.44 -3.12 -27.83
C ASN A 133 12.73 -1.76 -27.70
N GLY A 134 12.07 -1.51 -26.55
CA GLY A 134 11.32 -0.28 -26.28
C GLY A 134 9.93 -0.21 -26.93
N VAL A 135 9.50 -1.25 -27.66
CA VAL A 135 8.16 -1.32 -28.27
C VAL A 135 7.21 -2.08 -27.35
N TYR A 136 6.11 -1.43 -26.95
CA TYR A 136 5.07 -2.06 -26.14
C TYR A 136 4.47 -3.28 -26.81
N GLN A 137 4.32 -4.37 -26.05
CA GLN A 137 3.71 -5.61 -26.50
C GLN A 137 2.23 -5.64 -26.10
N ASN A 138 1.37 -6.00 -27.06
CA ASN A 138 -0.04 -6.19 -26.81
C ASN A 138 -0.23 -7.38 -25.85
N LYS A 139 -1.14 -7.26 -24.89
CA LYS A 139 -1.45 -8.31 -23.90
C LYS A 139 -1.98 -9.60 -24.51
N ASP A 140 -2.41 -9.58 -25.77
CA ASP A 140 -2.83 -10.77 -26.50
C ASP A 140 -1.64 -11.60 -27.04
N THR A 141 -0.41 -11.04 -26.99
CA THR A 141 0.81 -11.70 -27.51
C THR A 141 1.57 -12.46 -26.43
N TYR A 142 1.12 -12.41 -25.19
CA TYR A 142 1.70 -13.14 -24.07
C TYR A 142 0.65 -13.49 -23.01
N THR A 143 0.97 -14.46 -22.18
CA THR A 143 0.22 -14.81 -20.97
C THR A 143 1.13 -14.74 -19.74
N ILE A 144 0.54 -14.52 -18.57
CA ILE A 144 1.27 -14.53 -17.29
C ILE A 144 0.56 -15.49 -16.35
N ALA A 145 1.32 -16.43 -15.79
CA ALA A 145 0.84 -17.37 -14.79
C ALA A 145 1.81 -17.36 -13.60
N VAL A 146 1.33 -16.88 -12.45
CA VAL A 146 2.11 -16.72 -11.21
C VAL A 146 3.31 -15.79 -11.42
N ASP A 147 4.47 -16.30 -11.75
CA ASP A 147 5.73 -15.59 -11.98
C ASP A 147 6.30 -15.81 -13.40
N THR A 148 5.58 -16.55 -14.26
CA THR A 148 6.07 -16.92 -15.58
C THR A 148 5.32 -16.16 -16.67
N ILE A 149 6.07 -15.48 -17.54
CA ILE A 149 5.59 -14.89 -18.79
C ILE A 149 5.79 -15.91 -19.90
N THR A 150 4.75 -16.17 -20.68
CA THR A 150 4.83 -17.02 -21.88
C THR A 150 4.40 -16.21 -23.10
N PHE A 151 5.31 -15.95 -24.01
CA PHE A 151 5.03 -15.29 -25.29
C PHE A 151 4.42 -16.27 -26.30
N SER A 152 3.53 -15.77 -27.15
CA SER A 152 2.97 -16.54 -28.27
C SER A 152 4.00 -16.86 -29.35
N GLU A 153 5.02 -16.02 -29.51
CA GLU A 153 6.17 -16.20 -30.41
C GLU A 153 7.44 -15.80 -29.66
N ALA A 154 8.55 -16.50 -29.92
CA ALA A 154 9.82 -16.20 -29.26
C ALA A 154 10.31 -14.78 -29.59
N PRO A 155 10.70 -13.98 -28.58
CA PRO A 155 11.31 -12.68 -28.82
C PRO A 155 12.57 -12.79 -29.69
N PRO A 156 12.82 -11.83 -30.59
CA PRO A 156 13.94 -11.91 -31.52
C PRO A 156 15.29 -12.05 -30.82
N ILE A 157 16.21 -12.75 -31.45
CA ILE A 157 17.59 -12.89 -30.95
C ILE A 157 18.24 -11.51 -30.70
N ASN A 158 18.93 -11.37 -29.55
CA ASN A 158 19.54 -10.13 -29.06
C ASN A 158 18.52 -8.96 -28.83
N SER A 159 17.23 -9.28 -28.70
CA SER A 159 16.28 -8.24 -28.27
C SER A 159 16.32 -8.05 -26.76
N THR A 160 16.16 -6.83 -26.30
CA THR A 160 15.95 -6.53 -24.88
C THR A 160 14.46 -6.61 -24.57
N ILE A 161 14.10 -7.47 -23.61
CA ILE A 161 12.74 -7.60 -23.10
C ILE A 161 12.71 -6.87 -21.75
N GLU A 162 11.91 -5.82 -21.65
CA GLU A 162 11.71 -5.08 -20.40
C GLU A 162 10.31 -5.32 -19.87
N VAL A 163 10.21 -5.78 -18.64
CA VAL A 163 8.96 -6.10 -17.95
C VAL A 163 8.77 -5.13 -16.80
N VAL A 164 7.71 -4.33 -16.88
CA VAL A 164 7.37 -3.31 -15.87
C VAL A 164 6.08 -3.75 -15.17
N TYR A 165 6.13 -3.88 -13.85
CA TYR A 165 4.97 -4.30 -13.05
C TYR A 165 5.00 -3.74 -11.63
N SER A 166 3.84 -3.69 -10.98
CA SER A 166 3.66 -3.13 -9.62
C SER A 166 2.68 -3.98 -8.80
#